data_4bcb4e4b2c9e71e8123194837002c41c
#
_entry.id   4bcb4e4b2c9e71e8123194837002c41c
#
_cell.length_a   1.000
_cell.length_b   1.000
_cell.length_c   1.000
_cell.angle_alpha   90.00
_cell.angle_beta   90.00
_cell.angle_gamma   90.00
#
_symmetry.space_group_name_H-M   'P 1'
#
loop_
_entity.id
_entity.type
_entity.pdbx_description
1 polymer ?
#
loop_
_entity_poly.entity_id
_entity_poly.type
_entity_poly.pdbx_seq_one_letter_code
_entity_poly.pdbx_strand_id
1 'polypeptide(L)'
;ATDIDDEIQKVVDGLSGKNLKAKTKKVKKPTRGLVLAAAEQSAETARSLPPPPGQQIVRKRNYEPVRPTWHAPWKLMRVISGHIGWVRSLAVEPGNKWFASGSVDRTIKIWDLASGTLKLTLTGHVSPVRGLAVSSRHPYLFSCGEDKQVKCWDLETNRVVRQYHGHLSGVYSLALHPVLDVLVTGGRDSVVRVWDMRTKQQVHVMSGHTSTVSSLECQEADPQVISGSMDSTVRLWDLAAGKSMVTLTHHKKSVRALALHPTEFGFASASSDNIKQWRCPKGDFVQNFSGHDAI
;
A
#
# COMPACT_ATOMS: atom_id res chain seq x y z
N ALA A 1 -52.04 -4.62 16.97
CA ALA A 1 -50.92 -3.77 17.41
C ALA A 1 -51.16 -3.21 18.84
N THR A 2 -51.59 -4.06 19.78
CA THR A 2 -51.86 -3.67 21.19
C THR A 2 -51.47 -4.76 22.19
N ASP A 3 -50.96 -5.92 21.77
CA ASP A 3 -50.67 -7.02 22.69
C ASP A 3 -49.18 -7.21 23.05
N ILE A 4 -48.28 -6.51 22.37
CA ILE A 4 -46.82 -6.65 22.65
C ILE A 4 -46.34 -5.69 23.72
N ASP A 5 -46.97 -4.54 23.87
CA ASP A 5 -46.57 -3.52 24.84
C ASP A 5 -46.98 -3.92 26.28
N ASP A 6 -48.07 -4.69 26.44
CA ASP A 6 -48.56 -5.15 27.77
C ASP A 6 -47.70 -6.31 28.34
N GLU A 7 -47.05 -7.11 27.50
CA GLU A 7 -46.14 -8.16 27.98
C GLU A 7 -44.79 -7.57 28.43
N ILE A 8 -44.33 -6.52 27.79
CA ILE A 8 -43.07 -5.84 28.17
C ILE A 8 -43.26 -5.12 29.52
N GLN A 9 -44.42 -4.53 29.75
CA GLN A 9 -44.70 -3.82 31.00
C GLN A 9 -44.74 -4.76 32.21
N LYS A 10 -45.27 -5.99 32.06
CA LYS A 10 -45.31 -7.00 33.13
C LYS A 10 -43.92 -7.52 33.52
N VAL A 11 -42.93 -7.52 32.58
CA VAL A 11 -41.56 -7.95 32.86
C VAL A 11 -40.79 -6.85 33.61
N VAL A 12 -41.06 -5.58 33.33
CA VAL A 12 -40.39 -4.45 33.99
C VAL A 12 -40.89 -4.28 35.44
N ASP A 13 -42.20 -4.48 35.71
CA ASP A 13 -42.76 -4.38 37.04
C ASP A 13 -42.37 -5.53 37.99
N GLY A 14 -42.01 -6.71 37.41
CA GLY A 14 -41.55 -7.89 38.17
C GLY A 14 -40.11 -7.75 38.73
N LEU A 15 -39.35 -6.81 38.25
CA LEU A 15 -37.93 -6.59 38.65
C LEU A 15 -37.76 -5.52 39.76
N SER A 16 -38.79 -4.77 40.09
CA SER A 16 -38.73 -3.63 41.02
C SER A 16 -39.00 -3.96 42.50
N GLY A 17 -39.24 -5.19 42.85
CA GLY A 17 -39.75 -5.56 44.16
C GLY A 17 -38.95 -6.58 44.98
N LYS A 18 -37.62 -6.47 45.15
CA LYS A 18 -36.92 -7.20 46.23
C LYS A 18 -35.82 -6.37 46.88
N ASN A 19 -36.24 -5.69 47.96
CA ASN A 19 -35.33 -5.12 48.96
C ASN A 19 -34.59 -6.23 49.72
N LEU A 20 -33.33 -6.48 49.40
CA LEU A 20 -32.43 -7.33 50.18
C LEU A 20 -31.58 -6.47 51.11
N LYS A 21 -31.98 -6.41 52.39
CA LYS A 21 -31.14 -5.88 53.46
C LYS A 21 -29.94 -6.77 53.69
N ALA A 22 -28.78 -6.39 53.14
CA ALA A 22 -27.52 -7.05 53.43
C ALA A 22 -26.98 -6.59 54.79
N LYS A 23 -26.83 -7.51 55.74
CA LYS A 23 -26.09 -7.31 56.99
C LYS A 23 -24.59 -7.19 56.68
N THR A 24 -24.03 -6.02 56.87
CA THR A 24 -22.58 -5.78 56.77
C THR A 24 -21.85 -6.41 57.97
N LYS A 25 -21.23 -7.57 57.78
CA LYS A 25 -20.17 -8.05 58.66
C LYS A 25 -18.87 -7.32 58.34
N LYS A 26 -18.28 -6.64 59.34
CA LYS A 26 -16.93 -6.02 59.23
C LYS A 26 -15.88 -7.10 58.95
N VAL A 27 -15.40 -7.15 57.74
CA VAL A 27 -14.26 -7.97 57.35
C VAL A 27 -12.97 -7.18 57.64
N LYS A 28 -12.09 -7.73 58.46
CA LYS A 28 -10.75 -7.19 58.73
C LYS A 28 -9.96 -7.14 57.40
N LYS A 29 -9.35 -6.00 57.08
CA LYS A 29 -8.50 -5.84 55.88
C LYS A 29 -7.32 -6.82 55.95
N PRO A 30 -7.07 -7.62 54.94
CA PRO A 30 -5.90 -8.50 54.89
C PRO A 30 -4.59 -7.71 54.76
N THR A 31 -3.56 -8.18 55.44
CA THR A 31 -2.21 -7.59 55.42
C THR A 31 -1.63 -7.66 53.97
N ARG A 32 -0.89 -6.64 53.58
CA ARG A 32 -0.37 -6.41 52.21
C ARG A 32 0.37 -7.61 51.61
N GLY A 33 0.98 -8.46 52.45
CA GLY A 33 1.68 -9.67 51.98
C GLY A 33 0.76 -10.82 51.51
N LEU A 34 -0.42 -10.99 52.14
CA LEU A 34 -1.36 -12.03 51.73
C LEU A 34 -2.08 -11.71 50.42
N VAL A 35 -2.25 -10.42 50.08
CA VAL A 35 -2.86 -9.98 48.83
C VAL A 35 -1.91 -10.25 47.62
N LEU A 36 -0.61 -10.06 47.81
CA LEU A 36 0.40 -10.34 46.77
C LEU A 36 0.52 -11.84 46.49
N ALA A 37 0.56 -12.68 47.53
CA ALA A 37 0.63 -14.14 47.36
C ALA A 37 -0.64 -14.71 46.68
N ALA A 38 -1.82 -14.19 47.00
CA ALA A 38 -3.05 -14.59 46.34
C ALA A 38 -3.14 -14.12 44.86
N ALA A 39 -2.53 -12.96 44.54
CA ALA A 39 -2.47 -12.46 43.17
C ALA A 39 -1.47 -13.25 42.32
N GLU A 40 -0.34 -13.69 42.88
CA GLU A 40 0.60 -14.54 42.18
C GLU A 40 0.07 -15.95 41.94
N GLN A 41 -0.60 -16.55 42.91
CA GLN A 41 -1.24 -17.87 42.73
C GLN A 41 -2.41 -17.82 41.75
N SER A 42 -3.19 -16.74 41.68
CA SER A 42 -4.23 -16.59 40.68
C SER A 42 -3.67 -16.31 39.27
N ALA A 43 -2.48 -15.71 39.17
CA ALA A 43 -1.80 -15.52 37.90
C ALA A 43 -1.15 -16.81 37.37
N GLU A 44 -0.65 -17.68 38.24
CA GLU A 44 -0.11 -18.98 37.85
C GLU A 44 -1.21 -19.96 37.44
N THR A 45 -2.33 -20.02 38.15
CA THR A 45 -3.48 -20.84 37.76
C THR A 45 -4.15 -20.37 36.48
N ALA A 46 -4.14 -19.07 36.18
CA ALA A 46 -4.63 -18.54 34.89
C ALA A 46 -3.73 -18.90 33.70
N ARG A 47 -2.45 -19.21 33.94
CA ARG A 47 -1.51 -19.67 32.89
C ARG A 47 -1.64 -21.15 32.53
N SER A 48 -2.29 -21.95 33.36
CA SER A 48 -2.40 -23.41 33.19
C SER A 48 -3.73 -23.88 32.59
N LEU A 49 -4.71 -23.01 32.41
CA LEU A 49 -5.99 -23.36 31.79
C LEU A 49 -5.89 -23.28 30.26
N PRO A 50 -6.33 -24.33 29.53
CA PRO A 50 -6.41 -24.25 28.08
C PRO A 50 -7.40 -23.18 27.65
N PRO A 51 -7.12 -22.40 26.59
CA PRO A 51 -8.02 -21.38 26.09
C PRO A 51 -9.35 -21.99 25.66
N PRO A 52 -10.48 -21.28 25.83
CA PRO A 52 -11.79 -21.78 25.41
C PRO A 52 -11.81 -22.06 23.91
N PRO A 53 -12.55 -23.09 23.46
CA PRO A 53 -12.61 -23.46 22.04
C PRO A 53 -13.19 -22.30 21.24
N GLY A 54 -12.37 -21.75 20.32
CA GLY A 54 -12.73 -20.60 19.47
C GLY A 54 -11.81 -19.38 19.56
N GLN A 55 -11.01 -19.24 20.61
CA GLN A 55 -9.98 -18.22 20.69
C GLN A 55 -8.60 -18.85 20.42
N GLN A 56 -8.21 -18.90 19.16
CA GLN A 56 -6.81 -19.10 18.83
C GLN A 56 -6.04 -17.85 19.28
N ILE A 57 -5.30 -17.97 20.37
CA ILE A 57 -4.28 -17.00 20.73
C ILE A 57 -3.24 -17.08 19.62
N VAL A 58 -3.35 -16.20 18.64
CA VAL A 58 -2.28 -16.00 17.67
C VAL A 58 -1.10 -15.46 18.47
N ARG A 59 -0.19 -16.36 18.88
CA ARG A 59 1.09 -15.95 19.46
C ARG A 59 1.70 -14.99 18.44
N LYS A 60 1.86 -13.72 18.80
CA LYS A 60 2.72 -12.81 18.05
C LYS A 60 4.05 -13.54 17.90
N ARG A 61 4.32 -14.06 16.71
CA ARG A 61 5.67 -14.54 16.41
C ARG A 61 6.56 -13.32 16.61
N ASN A 62 7.47 -13.39 17.58
CA ASN A 62 8.50 -12.37 17.72
C ASN A 62 9.23 -12.38 16.38
N TYR A 63 8.98 -11.35 15.58
CA TYR A 63 9.67 -11.15 14.33
C TYR A 63 11.09 -10.75 14.70
N GLU A 64 12.03 -11.68 14.56
CA GLU A 64 13.44 -11.34 14.59
C GLU A 64 13.79 -10.73 13.23
N PRO A 65 14.19 -9.45 13.18
CA PRO A 65 14.58 -8.84 11.92
C PRO A 65 15.79 -9.61 11.36
N VAL A 66 15.63 -10.12 10.15
CA VAL A 66 16.71 -10.78 9.43
C VAL A 66 17.85 -9.77 9.28
N ARG A 67 19.00 -10.06 9.87
CA ARG A 67 20.17 -9.19 9.72
C ARG A 67 20.65 -9.30 8.26
N PRO A 68 20.86 -8.16 7.58
CA PRO A 68 21.37 -8.18 6.21
C PRO A 68 22.75 -8.85 6.19
N THR A 69 23.00 -9.63 5.16
CA THR A 69 24.33 -10.18 4.91
C THR A 69 25.30 -9.03 4.67
N TRP A 70 26.54 -9.17 5.19
CA TRP A 70 27.55 -8.15 4.99
C TRP A 70 27.83 -7.96 3.48
N HIS A 71 27.90 -6.73 3.04
CA HIS A 71 28.33 -6.36 1.70
C HIS A 71 29.31 -5.17 1.80
N ALA A 72 30.17 -5.02 0.79
CA ALA A 72 31.06 -3.88 0.70
C ALA A 72 30.28 -2.55 0.66
N PRO A 73 30.82 -1.45 1.20
CA PRO A 73 30.17 -0.15 1.13
C PRO A 73 29.83 0.26 -0.31
N TRP A 74 28.65 0.82 -0.49
CA TRP A 74 28.22 1.34 -1.79
C TRP A 74 29.16 2.45 -2.26
N LYS A 75 29.60 2.38 -3.51
CA LYS A 75 30.42 3.42 -4.15
C LYS A 75 29.68 3.96 -5.37
N LEU A 76 29.74 5.27 -5.56
CA LEU A 76 29.23 5.89 -6.78
C LEU A 76 30.06 5.40 -7.98
N MET A 77 29.44 4.66 -8.86
CA MET A 77 30.11 4.10 -10.03
C MET A 77 30.06 5.07 -11.20
N ARG A 78 28.93 5.73 -11.43
CA ARG A 78 28.70 6.57 -12.61
C ARG A 78 27.63 7.62 -12.36
N VAL A 79 27.79 8.78 -12.96
CA VAL A 79 26.79 9.82 -13.09
C VAL A 79 26.39 9.93 -14.55
N ILE A 80 25.10 9.80 -14.84
CA ILE A 80 24.55 9.89 -16.19
C ILE A 80 23.84 11.24 -16.30
N SER A 81 24.34 12.09 -17.19
CA SER A 81 23.79 13.42 -17.46
C SER A 81 23.20 13.48 -18.86
N GLY A 82 22.24 14.38 -19.09
CA GLY A 82 21.64 14.61 -20.40
C GLY A 82 20.21 15.08 -20.40
N HIS A 83 19.48 15.01 -19.27
CA HIS A 83 18.21 15.72 -19.10
C HIS A 83 18.47 17.18 -18.72
N ILE A 84 17.63 18.06 -19.25
CA ILE A 84 17.67 19.52 -18.93
C ILE A 84 16.84 19.81 -17.66
N GLY A 85 15.85 18.95 -17.36
CA GLY A 85 14.99 19.06 -16.19
C GLY A 85 15.19 17.94 -15.17
N TRP A 86 14.51 18.05 -14.04
CA TRP A 86 14.57 17.02 -12.99
C TRP A 86 14.05 15.68 -13.48
N VAL A 87 14.79 14.62 -13.24
CA VAL A 87 14.34 13.24 -13.45
C VAL A 87 13.36 12.88 -12.35
N ARG A 88 12.17 12.41 -12.73
CA ARG A 88 11.06 12.11 -11.80
C ARG A 88 10.76 10.62 -11.72
N SER A 89 11.03 9.88 -12.75
CA SER A 89 10.74 8.46 -12.82
C SER A 89 11.84 7.70 -13.54
N LEU A 90 12.03 6.47 -13.10
CA LEU A 90 12.95 5.51 -13.69
C LEU A 90 12.23 4.19 -13.88
N ALA A 91 12.51 3.48 -14.92
CA ALA A 91 12.04 2.13 -15.17
C ALA A 91 13.15 1.31 -15.83
N VAL A 92 13.48 0.17 -15.24
CA VAL A 92 14.49 -0.73 -15.74
C VAL A 92 13.81 -1.83 -16.55
N GLU A 93 14.39 -2.18 -17.69
CA GLU A 93 13.93 -3.32 -18.48
C GLU A 93 14.17 -4.64 -17.72
N PRO A 94 13.21 -5.59 -17.76
CA PRO A 94 13.37 -6.88 -17.09
C PRO A 94 14.62 -7.68 -17.50
N GLY A 95 15.11 -7.49 -18.71
CA GLY A 95 16.36 -8.10 -19.22
C GLY A 95 17.65 -7.41 -18.78
N ASN A 96 17.57 -6.31 -18.00
CA ASN A 96 18.71 -5.53 -17.51
C ASN A 96 19.67 -5.03 -18.60
N LYS A 97 19.18 -4.79 -19.82
CA LYS A 97 19.98 -4.26 -20.91
C LYS A 97 19.96 -2.73 -20.98
N TRP A 98 18.84 -2.14 -20.63
CA TRP A 98 18.62 -0.69 -20.69
C TRP A 98 17.65 -0.23 -19.61
N PHE A 99 17.60 1.06 -19.39
CA PHE A 99 16.60 1.70 -18.53
C PHE A 99 16.06 2.96 -19.16
N ALA A 100 14.86 3.33 -18.78
CA ALA A 100 14.21 4.56 -19.20
C ALA A 100 14.15 5.58 -18.05
N SER A 101 14.32 6.85 -18.35
CA SER A 101 14.18 7.96 -17.43
C SER A 101 13.16 8.97 -17.96
N GLY A 102 12.22 9.38 -17.10
CA GLY A 102 11.23 10.41 -17.40
C GLY A 102 11.50 11.69 -16.63
N SER A 103 11.43 12.82 -17.31
CA SER A 103 11.85 14.08 -16.75
C SER A 103 10.80 15.19 -16.89
N VAL A 104 11.02 16.27 -16.13
CA VAL A 104 10.27 17.53 -16.20
C VAL A 104 10.48 18.23 -17.55
N ASP A 105 11.57 17.90 -18.27
CA ASP A 105 11.81 18.41 -19.63
C ASP A 105 10.85 17.82 -20.70
N ARG A 106 9.86 17.03 -20.28
CA ARG A 106 8.81 16.41 -21.11
C ARG A 106 9.33 15.32 -22.03
N THR A 107 10.56 14.89 -21.84
CA THR A 107 11.17 13.82 -22.62
C THR A 107 11.35 12.56 -21.80
N ILE A 108 11.38 11.42 -22.51
CA ILE A 108 11.78 10.15 -21.97
C ILE A 108 13.08 9.75 -22.68
N LYS A 109 14.10 9.39 -21.92
CA LYS A 109 15.37 8.97 -22.46
C LYS A 109 15.62 7.51 -22.12
N ILE A 110 16.08 6.77 -23.10
CA ILE A 110 16.47 5.36 -22.98
C ILE A 110 17.99 5.27 -23.00
N TRP A 111 18.53 4.64 -21.97
CA TRP A 111 19.96 4.54 -21.71
C TRP A 111 20.40 3.10 -21.71
N ASP A 112 21.56 2.84 -22.24
CA ASP A 112 22.22 1.54 -22.10
C ASP A 112 22.72 1.37 -20.65
N LEU A 113 22.35 0.27 -20.00
CA LEU A 113 22.70 0.07 -18.59
C LEU A 113 24.20 -0.17 -18.41
N ALA A 114 24.82 -0.89 -19.32
CA ALA A 114 26.23 -1.24 -19.23
C ALA A 114 27.16 -0.05 -19.49
N SER A 115 26.93 0.68 -20.59
CA SER A 115 27.78 1.81 -20.99
C SER A 115 27.34 3.16 -20.40
N GLY A 116 26.05 3.30 -20.05
CA GLY A 116 25.45 4.57 -19.64
C GLY A 116 25.25 5.56 -20.79
N THR A 117 25.34 5.10 -22.02
CA THR A 117 25.17 5.95 -23.21
C THR A 117 23.69 6.12 -23.53
N LEU A 118 23.32 7.30 -24.04
CA LEU A 118 21.97 7.58 -24.53
C LEU A 118 21.72 6.81 -25.83
N LYS A 119 20.70 5.93 -25.83
CA LYS A 119 20.25 5.21 -27.03
C LYS A 119 19.18 5.97 -27.81
N LEU A 120 18.20 6.52 -27.08
CA LEU A 120 17.02 7.10 -27.70
C LEU A 120 16.41 8.19 -26.84
N THR A 121 15.81 9.20 -27.48
CA THR A 121 14.97 10.21 -26.82
C THR A 121 13.57 10.16 -27.43
N LEU A 122 12.58 9.89 -26.60
CA LEU A 122 11.17 9.89 -26.97
C LEU A 122 10.55 11.22 -26.58
N THR A 123 9.94 11.90 -27.55
CA THR A 123 9.24 13.18 -27.38
C THR A 123 7.76 13.02 -27.71
N GLY A 124 6.89 13.72 -27.00
CA GLY A 124 5.44 13.65 -27.24
C GLY A 124 4.57 14.00 -26.06
N HIS A 125 5.10 14.00 -24.83
CA HIS A 125 4.41 14.61 -23.69
C HIS A 125 4.49 16.14 -23.77
N VAL A 126 3.38 16.81 -23.43
CA VAL A 126 3.28 18.27 -23.38
C VAL A 126 3.67 18.80 -22.00
N SER A 127 3.58 17.95 -20.97
CA SER A 127 3.87 18.28 -19.58
C SER A 127 4.88 17.30 -18.99
N PRO A 128 5.42 17.56 -17.78
CA PRO A 128 6.36 16.67 -17.10
C PRO A 128 5.92 15.22 -17.05
N VAL A 129 6.86 14.31 -17.32
CA VAL A 129 6.67 12.86 -17.19
C VAL A 129 6.83 12.49 -15.72
N ARG A 130 5.81 11.83 -15.14
CA ARG A 130 5.76 11.52 -13.71
C ARG A 130 5.97 10.05 -13.39
N GLY A 131 5.58 9.16 -14.27
CA GLY A 131 5.71 7.72 -14.07
C GLY A 131 6.07 7.01 -15.36
N LEU A 132 6.82 5.94 -15.23
CA LEU A 132 7.23 5.05 -16.30
C LEU A 132 7.08 3.60 -15.84
N ALA A 133 6.67 2.72 -16.74
CA ALA A 133 6.77 1.27 -16.55
C ALA A 133 7.07 0.57 -17.87
N VAL A 134 7.94 -0.41 -17.81
CA VAL A 134 8.29 -1.27 -18.94
C VAL A 134 7.52 -2.57 -18.83
N SER A 135 6.88 -2.99 -19.91
CA SER A 135 6.21 -4.29 -19.93
C SER A 135 7.23 -5.42 -20.00
N SER A 136 7.02 -6.46 -19.19
CA SER A 136 7.83 -7.68 -19.23
C SER A 136 7.43 -8.65 -20.35
N ARG A 137 6.21 -8.48 -20.88
CA ARG A 137 5.61 -9.42 -21.86
C ARG A 137 5.59 -8.88 -23.30
N HIS A 138 5.59 -7.57 -23.45
CA HIS A 138 5.48 -6.90 -24.74
C HIS A 138 6.56 -5.83 -24.89
N PRO A 139 6.98 -5.49 -26.09
CA PRO A 139 7.98 -4.45 -26.34
C PRO A 139 7.40 -3.04 -26.16
N TYR A 140 6.64 -2.82 -25.09
CA TYR A 140 5.98 -1.55 -24.81
C TYR A 140 6.54 -0.88 -23.57
N LEU A 141 6.70 0.42 -23.67
CA LEU A 141 6.94 1.34 -22.56
C LEU A 141 5.68 2.15 -22.32
N PHE A 142 5.26 2.25 -21.07
CA PHE A 142 4.16 3.11 -20.65
C PHE A 142 4.68 4.32 -19.91
N SER A 143 4.09 5.48 -20.18
CA SER A 143 4.45 6.73 -19.53
C SER A 143 3.20 7.48 -19.13
N CYS A 144 3.26 8.18 -18.00
CA CYS A 144 2.20 9.09 -17.57
C CYS A 144 2.77 10.47 -17.25
N GLY A 145 1.97 11.49 -17.47
CA GLY A 145 2.39 12.87 -17.29
C GLY A 145 1.33 13.77 -16.65
N GLU A 146 1.75 14.98 -16.35
CA GLU A 146 0.85 16.03 -15.84
C GLU A 146 -0.13 16.55 -16.92
N ASP A 147 0.07 16.17 -18.19
CA ASP A 147 -0.83 16.41 -19.31
C ASP A 147 -2.13 15.57 -19.27
N LYS A 148 -2.37 14.85 -18.16
CA LYS A 148 -3.53 13.98 -17.93
C LYS A 148 -3.55 12.76 -18.85
N GLN A 149 -2.50 12.53 -19.61
CA GLN A 149 -2.41 11.46 -20.59
C GLN A 149 -1.50 10.34 -20.11
N VAL A 150 -1.86 9.14 -20.50
CA VAL A 150 -1.00 7.98 -20.40
C VAL A 150 -0.73 7.49 -21.82
N LYS A 151 0.54 7.27 -22.15
CA LYS A 151 0.98 6.88 -23.49
C LYS A 151 1.64 5.52 -23.47
N CYS A 152 1.32 4.72 -24.46
CA CYS A 152 1.98 3.46 -24.75
C CYS A 152 2.91 3.68 -25.96
N TRP A 153 4.19 3.44 -25.74
CA TRP A 153 5.23 3.56 -26.76
C TRP A 153 5.62 2.18 -27.22
N ASP A 154 5.70 1.99 -28.51
CA ASP A 154 6.30 0.82 -29.10
C ASP A 154 7.81 1.06 -29.24
N LEU A 155 8.60 0.18 -28.65
CA LEU A 155 10.06 0.29 -28.63
C LEU A 155 10.72 -0.21 -29.93
N GLU A 156 9.98 -0.91 -30.78
CA GLU A 156 10.47 -1.32 -32.10
C GLU A 156 10.37 -0.17 -33.10
N THR A 157 9.23 0.53 -33.11
CA THR A 157 8.98 1.64 -34.04
C THR A 157 9.27 3.02 -33.44
N ASN A 158 9.47 3.10 -32.13
CA ASN A 158 9.73 4.33 -31.36
C ASN A 158 8.59 5.36 -31.48
N ARG A 159 7.36 4.87 -31.62
CA ARG A 159 6.15 5.71 -31.77
C ARG A 159 5.13 5.44 -30.69
N VAL A 160 4.27 6.44 -30.46
CA VAL A 160 3.10 6.28 -29.59
C VAL A 160 2.06 5.46 -30.35
N VAL A 161 1.78 4.26 -29.87
CA VAL A 161 0.76 3.36 -30.47
C VAL A 161 -0.61 3.59 -29.83
N ARG A 162 -0.64 3.86 -28.51
CA ARG A 162 -1.91 4.04 -27.77
C ARG A 162 -1.79 5.22 -26.81
N GLN A 163 -2.95 5.87 -26.63
CA GLN A 163 -3.12 6.92 -25.63
C GLN A 163 -4.38 6.62 -24.83
N TYR A 164 -4.32 6.82 -23.52
CA TYR A 164 -5.43 6.57 -22.60
C TYR A 164 -5.87 7.91 -22.02
N HIS A 165 -7.13 8.22 -22.25
CA HIS A 165 -7.75 9.48 -21.85
C HIS A 165 -8.86 9.21 -20.84
N GLY A 166 -8.96 10.04 -19.78
CA GLY A 166 -10.04 9.92 -18.78
C GLY A 166 -9.70 10.52 -17.44
N HIS A 167 -8.40 10.66 -17.10
CA HIS A 167 -8.02 11.38 -15.90
C HIS A 167 -8.38 12.87 -16.01
N LEU A 168 -8.98 13.41 -14.94
CA LEU A 168 -9.38 14.81 -14.88
C LEU A 168 -8.21 15.73 -14.52
N SER A 169 -7.15 15.19 -13.94
CA SER A 169 -5.96 15.92 -13.55
C SER A 169 -4.69 15.12 -13.91
N GLY A 170 -3.50 15.67 -13.62
CA GLY A 170 -2.24 15.02 -13.93
C GLY A 170 -2.11 13.62 -13.31
N VAL A 171 -1.53 12.70 -14.07
CA VAL A 171 -1.27 11.32 -13.64
C VAL A 171 0.13 11.24 -13.06
N TYR A 172 0.26 10.72 -11.84
CA TYR A 172 1.51 10.72 -11.10
C TYR A 172 2.16 9.35 -10.99
N SER A 173 1.36 8.30 -11.02
CA SER A 173 1.85 6.93 -10.88
C SER A 173 1.15 6.01 -11.85
N LEU A 174 1.87 4.99 -12.27
CA LEU A 174 1.34 3.91 -13.09
C LEU A 174 2.02 2.60 -12.72
N ALA A 175 1.28 1.52 -12.85
CA ALA A 175 1.77 0.17 -12.63
C ALA A 175 1.16 -0.79 -13.67
N LEU A 176 1.92 -1.79 -14.06
CA LEU A 176 1.47 -2.86 -14.95
C LEU A 176 1.17 -4.11 -14.13
N HIS A 177 0.09 -4.78 -14.46
CA HIS A 177 -0.19 -6.06 -13.84
C HIS A 177 0.73 -7.13 -14.44
N PRO A 178 1.36 -8.00 -13.61
CA PRO A 178 2.36 -8.94 -14.09
C PRO A 178 1.79 -10.02 -15.03
N VAL A 179 0.55 -10.44 -14.83
CA VAL A 179 -0.09 -11.54 -15.58
C VAL A 179 -1.16 -11.03 -16.56
N LEU A 180 -2.00 -10.08 -16.13
CA LEU A 180 -3.10 -9.56 -16.94
C LEU A 180 -2.62 -8.41 -17.83
N ASP A 181 -3.28 -8.24 -19.00
CA ASP A 181 -3.03 -7.10 -19.90
C ASP A 181 -3.74 -5.83 -19.41
N VAL A 182 -3.45 -5.47 -18.17
CA VAL A 182 -4.08 -4.37 -17.45
C VAL A 182 -3.03 -3.35 -17.02
N LEU A 183 -3.34 -2.10 -17.28
CA LEU A 183 -2.61 -0.92 -16.82
C LEU A 183 -3.39 -0.23 -15.73
N VAL A 184 -2.75 0.05 -14.60
CA VAL A 184 -3.33 0.79 -13.48
C VAL A 184 -2.66 2.14 -13.37
N THR A 185 -3.43 3.21 -13.23
CA THR A 185 -2.94 4.59 -13.17
C THR A 185 -3.57 5.35 -12.03
N GLY A 186 -2.80 6.19 -11.37
CA GLY A 186 -3.24 7.04 -10.27
C GLY A 186 -2.83 8.49 -10.49
N GLY A 187 -3.74 9.37 -10.18
CA GLY A 187 -3.56 10.79 -10.48
C GLY A 187 -3.88 11.73 -9.32
N ARG A 188 -3.74 13.01 -9.63
CA ARG A 188 -4.10 14.12 -8.75
C ARG A 188 -5.62 14.25 -8.54
N ASP A 189 -6.42 13.59 -9.36
CA ASP A 189 -7.88 13.48 -9.22
C ASP A 189 -8.30 12.52 -8.10
N SER A 190 -7.36 11.98 -7.31
CA SER A 190 -7.55 11.03 -6.22
C SER A 190 -8.20 9.70 -6.62
N VAL A 191 -8.23 9.40 -7.91
CA VAL A 191 -8.84 8.20 -8.47
C VAL A 191 -7.77 7.27 -9.01
N VAL A 192 -7.95 5.98 -8.76
CA VAL A 192 -7.19 4.92 -9.42
C VAL A 192 -8.01 4.38 -10.57
N ARG A 193 -7.46 4.38 -11.77
CA ARG A 193 -8.13 3.89 -12.99
C ARG A 193 -7.42 2.66 -13.51
N VAL A 194 -8.23 1.73 -13.96
CA VAL A 194 -7.79 0.46 -14.54
C VAL A 194 -8.17 0.44 -16.02
N TRP A 195 -7.20 0.17 -16.86
CA TRP A 195 -7.34 0.20 -18.32
C TRP A 195 -6.98 -1.15 -18.91
N ASP A 196 -7.73 -1.59 -19.88
CA ASP A 196 -7.32 -2.67 -20.77
C ASP A 196 -6.27 -2.12 -21.75
N MET A 197 -5.08 -2.73 -21.74
CA MET A 197 -3.96 -2.30 -22.57
C MET A 197 -4.25 -2.42 -24.07
N ARG A 198 -5.09 -3.36 -24.48
CA ARG A 198 -5.39 -3.66 -25.89
C ARG A 198 -6.44 -2.74 -26.46
N THR A 199 -7.58 -2.64 -25.76
CA THR A 199 -8.77 -1.89 -26.24
C THR A 199 -8.73 -0.41 -25.88
N LYS A 200 -7.84 0.01 -24.99
CA LYS A 200 -7.77 1.37 -24.40
C LYS A 200 -8.98 1.74 -23.55
N GLN A 201 -9.88 0.79 -23.32
CA GLN A 201 -11.08 1.03 -22.52
C GLN A 201 -10.76 1.05 -21.04
N GLN A 202 -11.45 1.92 -20.33
CA GLN A 202 -11.40 1.96 -18.89
C GLN A 202 -12.29 0.83 -18.34
N VAL A 203 -11.68 -0.10 -17.61
CA VAL A 203 -12.36 -1.24 -16.99
C VAL A 203 -12.99 -0.84 -15.67
N HIS A 204 -12.19 -0.21 -14.79
CA HIS A 204 -12.65 0.22 -13.47
C HIS A 204 -12.23 1.65 -13.14
N VAL A 205 -13.06 2.30 -12.33
CA VAL A 205 -12.78 3.57 -11.66
C VAL A 205 -12.85 3.33 -10.16
N MET A 206 -11.70 3.24 -9.53
CA MET A 206 -11.60 2.95 -8.10
C MET A 206 -11.46 4.26 -7.33
N SER A 207 -12.56 4.71 -6.74
CA SER A 207 -12.62 5.91 -5.91
C SER A 207 -12.51 5.58 -4.42
N GLY A 208 -11.99 6.52 -3.63
CA GLY A 208 -11.90 6.35 -2.18
C GLY A 208 -10.80 7.20 -1.55
N HIS A 209 -9.67 7.40 -2.22
CA HIS A 209 -8.67 8.35 -1.76
C HIS A 209 -9.23 9.78 -1.76
N THR A 210 -8.78 10.59 -0.82
CA THR A 210 -9.20 12.00 -0.68
C THR A 210 -8.17 12.97 -1.23
N SER A 211 -6.97 12.48 -1.58
CA SER A 211 -5.89 13.29 -2.14
C SER A 211 -5.16 12.54 -3.25
N THR A 212 -4.15 13.16 -3.83
CA THR A 212 -3.36 12.62 -4.94
C THR A 212 -2.83 11.22 -4.65
N VAL A 213 -3.04 10.30 -5.59
CA VAL A 213 -2.40 8.99 -5.60
C VAL A 213 -0.97 9.15 -6.10
N SER A 214 0.00 8.93 -5.21
CA SER A 214 1.42 9.18 -5.46
C SER A 214 2.18 7.97 -5.96
N SER A 215 1.76 6.77 -5.57
CA SER A 215 2.42 5.52 -5.93
C SER A 215 1.40 4.40 -6.10
N LEU A 216 1.70 3.50 -7.00
CA LEU A 216 0.91 2.32 -7.33
C LEU A 216 1.84 1.13 -7.52
N GLU A 217 1.38 -0.02 -7.06
CA GLU A 217 2.01 -1.31 -7.33
C GLU A 217 0.95 -2.35 -7.67
N CYS A 218 1.30 -3.28 -8.55
CA CYS A 218 0.44 -4.38 -8.97
C CYS A 218 1.12 -5.71 -8.71
N GLN A 219 0.38 -6.66 -8.18
CA GLN A 219 0.87 -8.02 -7.94
C GLN A 219 -0.12 -9.06 -8.46
N GLU A 220 0.34 -10.30 -8.58
CA GLU A 220 -0.46 -11.41 -9.13
C GLU A 220 -1.56 -11.86 -8.18
N ALA A 221 -1.24 -11.98 -6.88
CA ALA A 221 -2.17 -12.44 -5.87
C ALA A 221 -2.95 -11.28 -5.23
N ASP A 222 -4.12 -11.57 -4.65
CA ASP A 222 -4.93 -10.58 -3.95
C ASP A 222 -4.24 -10.06 -2.66
N PRO A 223 -4.23 -8.76 -2.41
CA PRO A 223 -4.78 -7.65 -3.21
C PRO A 223 -3.94 -7.38 -4.46
N GLN A 224 -4.58 -7.36 -5.61
CA GLN A 224 -3.87 -7.24 -6.90
C GLN A 224 -3.34 -5.82 -7.16
N VAL A 225 -3.96 -4.82 -6.55
CA VAL A 225 -3.55 -3.41 -6.68
C VAL A 225 -3.37 -2.80 -5.30
N ILE A 226 -2.25 -2.12 -5.13
CA ILE A 226 -1.91 -1.39 -3.90
C ILE A 226 -1.66 0.06 -4.29
N SER A 227 -2.33 1.00 -3.61
CA SER A 227 -2.17 2.43 -3.85
C SER A 227 -1.75 3.18 -2.59
N GLY A 228 -0.79 4.07 -2.74
CA GLY A 228 -0.37 5.01 -1.72
C GLY A 228 -0.76 6.43 -2.11
N SER A 229 -1.28 7.19 -1.17
CA SER A 229 -1.76 8.53 -1.42
C SER A 229 -1.20 9.58 -0.46
N MET A 230 -1.30 10.83 -0.88
CA MET A 230 -0.95 11.98 -0.05
C MET A 230 -1.93 12.22 1.10
N ASP A 231 -3.06 11.48 1.15
CA ASP A 231 -3.99 11.46 2.28
C ASP A 231 -3.49 10.64 3.48
N SER A 232 -2.22 10.19 3.46
CA SER A 232 -1.59 9.37 4.48
C SER A 232 -2.13 7.94 4.57
N THR A 233 -2.93 7.50 3.61
CA THR A 233 -3.48 6.15 3.58
C THR A 233 -2.87 5.30 2.48
N VAL A 234 -2.81 4.00 2.73
CA VAL A 234 -2.55 2.98 1.71
C VAL A 234 -3.82 2.17 1.55
N ARG A 235 -4.25 1.93 0.31
CA ARG A 235 -5.44 1.13 0.01
C ARG A 235 -5.07 -0.11 -0.77
N LEU A 236 -5.69 -1.20 -0.38
CA LEU A 236 -5.62 -2.48 -1.04
C LEU A 236 -6.91 -2.68 -1.83
N TRP A 237 -6.80 -3.00 -3.11
CA TRP A 237 -7.94 -3.09 -4.00
C TRP A 237 -8.09 -4.50 -4.56
N ASP A 238 -9.32 -4.95 -4.63
CA ASP A 238 -9.72 -6.11 -5.42
C ASP A 238 -9.99 -5.64 -6.86
N LEU A 239 -9.22 -6.17 -7.80
CA LEU A 239 -9.35 -5.81 -9.21
C LEU A 239 -10.62 -6.38 -9.84
N ALA A 240 -11.06 -7.57 -9.40
CA ALA A 240 -12.26 -8.22 -9.91
C ALA A 240 -13.53 -7.46 -9.51
N ALA A 241 -13.61 -7.02 -8.25
CA ALA A 241 -14.74 -6.27 -7.74
C ALA A 241 -14.65 -4.76 -8.02
N GLY A 242 -13.46 -4.23 -8.33
CA GLY A 242 -13.21 -2.80 -8.50
C GLY A 242 -13.41 -1.99 -7.21
N LYS A 243 -13.22 -2.62 -6.05
CA LYS A 243 -13.50 -2.02 -4.73
C LYS A 243 -12.29 -2.09 -3.80
N SER A 244 -12.24 -1.15 -2.85
CA SER A 244 -11.24 -1.17 -1.79
C SER A 244 -11.57 -2.27 -0.78
N MET A 245 -10.63 -3.20 -0.58
CA MET A 245 -10.71 -4.25 0.43
C MET A 245 -10.36 -3.74 1.82
N VAL A 246 -9.23 -3.04 1.91
CA VAL A 246 -8.66 -2.57 3.19
C VAL A 246 -8.08 -1.16 3.01
N THR A 247 -8.22 -0.34 4.04
CA THR A 247 -7.58 0.98 4.13
C THR A 247 -6.64 1.00 5.34
N LEU A 248 -5.36 1.21 5.09
CA LEU A 248 -4.32 1.28 6.12
C LEU A 248 -4.04 2.74 6.48
N THR A 249 -4.24 3.10 7.74
CA THR A 249 -4.18 4.49 8.24
C THR A 249 -3.04 4.75 9.24
N HIS A 250 -2.02 3.89 9.25
CA HIS A 250 -0.94 3.96 10.23
C HIS A 250 0.10 5.07 9.97
N HIS A 251 0.16 5.60 8.74
CA HIS A 251 1.02 6.73 8.44
C HIS A 251 0.41 8.04 8.94
N LYS A 252 1.25 8.90 9.50
CA LYS A 252 0.85 10.23 9.95
C LYS A 252 1.02 11.30 8.87
N LYS A 253 1.88 11.02 7.90
CA LYS A 253 2.20 11.93 6.79
C LYS A 253 1.94 11.24 5.45
N SER A 254 1.98 12.02 4.37
CA SER A 254 1.71 11.52 3.02
C SER A 254 2.61 10.36 2.62
N VAL A 255 2.01 9.31 2.06
CA VAL A 255 2.72 8.18 1.47
C VAL A 255 3.25 8.61 0.11
N ARG A 256 4.54 8.38 -0.16
CA ARG A 256 5.22 8.83 -1.37
C ARG A 256 5.65 7.68 -2.29
N ALA A 257 5.99 6.55 -1.72
CA ALA A 257 6.46 5.40 -2.47
C ALA A 257 5.91 4.10 -1.89
N LEU A 258 5.74 3.13 -2.75
CA LEU A 258 5.43 1.74 -2.45
C LEU A 258 6.48 0.87 -3.11
N ALA A 259 6.74 -0.28 -2.55
CA ALA A 259 7.58 -1.30 -3.15
C ALA A 259 7.09 -2.68 -2.71
N LEU A 260 6.93 -3.59 -3.66
CA LEU A 260 6.63 -4.99 -3.40
C LEU A 260 7.89 -5.74 -2.97
N HIS A 261 7.71 -6.72 -2.10
CA HIS A 261 8.80 -7.63 -1.78
C HIS A 261 8.94 -8.68 -2.90
N PRO A 262 10.15 -8.93 -3.41
CA PRO A 262 10.33 -9.80 -4.59
C PRO A 262 10.04 -11.29 -4.31
N THR A 263 10.19 -11.76 -3.08
CA THR A 263 10.04 -13.18 -2.71
C THR A 263 8.98 -13.43 -1.64
N GLU A 264 8.74 -12.48 -0.75
CA GLU A 264 7.75 -12.60 0.31
C GLU A 264 6.44 -11.92 -0.11
N PHE A 265 5.31 -12.48 0.34
CA PHE A 265 4.00 -11.89 0.09
C PHE A 265 3.74 -10.71 1.02
N GLY A 266 4.33 -9.59 0.67
CA GLY A 266 4.28 -8.35 1.44
C GLY A 266 4.79 -7.15 0.65
N PHE A 267 4.61 -5.98 1.22
CA PHE A 267 5.06 -4.72 0.62
C PHE A 267 5.54 -3.74 1.68
N ALA A 268 6.27 -2.75 1.24
CA ALA A 268 6.69 -1.62 2.05
C ALA A 268 6.02 -0.33 1.55
N SER A 269 5.64 0.54 2.47
CA SER A 269 5.14 1.88 2.18
C SER A 269 6.03 2.92 2.85
N ALA A 270 6.47 3.90 2.06
CA ALA A 270 7.33 4.97 2.53
C ALA A 270 6.56 6.30 2.61
N SER A 271 6.70 6.94 3.75
CA SER A 271 6.22 8.27 4.04
C SER A 271 7.39 9.17 4.43
N SER A 272 7.18 10.46 4.59
CA SER A 272 8.23 11.38 5.02
C SER A 272 8.67 11.18 6.49
N ASP A 273 7.96 10.38 7.26
CA ASP A 273 8.31 10.07 8.66
C ASP A 273 9.03 8.73 8.82
N ASN A 274 8.61 7.71 8.10
CA ASN A 274 9.16 6.36 8.21
C ASN A 274 8.70 5.44 7.08
N ILE A 275 9.32 4.27 7.03
CA ILE A 275 8.93 3.18 6.13
C ILE A 275 8.25 2.10 6.97
N LYS A 276 7.12 1.60 6.50
CA LYS A 276 6.36 0.53 7.15
C LYS A 276 6.31 -0.69 6.27
N GLN A 277 6.53 -1.85 6.86
CA GLN A 277 6.40 -3.14 6.20
C GLN A 277 5.05 -3.77 6.54
N TRP A 278 4.42 -4.34 5.53
CA TRP A 278 3.11 -4.95 5.59
C TRP A 278 3.13 -6.34 5.01
N ARG A 279 2.29 -7.21 5.55
CA ARG A 279 2.06 -8.54 5.01
C ARG A 279 0.71 -8.59 4.30
N CYS A 280 0.68 -9.11 3.09
CA CYS A 280 -0.53 -9.45 2.38
C CYS A 280 -1.15 -10.76 2.93
N PRO A 281 -2.46 -11.04 2.71
CA PRO A 281 -3.41 -10.22 1.94
C PRO A 281 -4.11 -9.13 2.76
N LYS A 282 -4.11 -9.21 4.09
CA LYS A 282 -4.91 -8.32 4.95
C LYS A 282 -4.27 -6.96 5.23
N GLY A 283 -2.99 -6.79 4.89
CA GLY A 283 -2.25 -5.59 5.24
C GLY A 283 -1.86 -5.54 6.72
N ASP A 284 -1.50 -6.69 7.29
CA ASP A 284 -1.04 -6.75 8.67
C ASP A 284 0.29 -6.02 8.83
N PHE A 285 0.35 -5.13 9.80
CA PHE A 285 1.59 -4.39 10.10
C PHE A 285 2.65 -5.34 10.67
N VAL A 286 3.85 -5.32 10.09
CA VAL A 286 4.98 -6.14 10.53
C VAL A 286 5.95 -5.32 11.36
N GLN A 287 6.54 -4.29 10.77
CA GLN A 287 7.54 -3.45 11.44
C GLN A 287 7.65 -2.06 10.83
N ASN A 288 8.33 -1.19 11.57
CA ASN A 288 8.62 0.17 11.18
C ASN A 288 10.12 0.36 11.04
N PHE A 289 10.56 0.90 9.92
CA PHE A 289 11.94 1.29 9.70
C PHE A 289 12.05 2.80 9.88
N SER A 290 12.89 3.22 10.83
CA SER A 290 13.23 4.62 11.05
C SER A 290 14.67 4.85 10.59
N GLY A 291 14.97 6.02 10.07
CA GLY A 291 16.31 6.35 9.56
C GLY A 291 16.35 7.59 8.68
N HIS A 292 15.16 8.09 8.30
CA HIS A 292 15.04 9.38 7.64
C HIS A 292 14.68 10.45 8.67
N ASP A 293 15.57 11.40 8.89
CA ASP A 293 15.39 12.40 9.96
C ASP A 293 14.64 13.65 9.49
N ALA A 294 14.31 13.78 8.24
CA ALA A 294 13.58 14.94 7.77
C ALA A 294 12.97 14.78 6.41
N ILE A 295 11.94 15.28 6.23
CA ILE A 295 11.27 16.49 5.72
C ILE A 295 10.33 16.13 4.64
#